data_932b03206fa863701119573676fec6b7
#
_entry.id   932b03206fa863701119573676fec6b7
#
_cell.length_a   1.000
_cell.length_b   1.000
_cell.length_c   1.000
_cell.angle_alpha   90.00
_cell.angle_beta   90.00
_cell.angle_gamma   90.00
#
_symmetry.space_group_name_H-M   'P 1'
#
loop_
_entity.id
_entity.type
_entity.pdbx_description
1 polymer ?
#
loop_
_entity_poly.entity_id
_entity_poly.type
_entity_poly.pdbx_seq_one_letter_code
_entity_poly.pdbx_strand_id
1 'polypeptide(L)'
;MTDTQNIPAGSAQRKPSGLVVGGLVVAALGVLVAAGLWKASEPVKVPLQGMVDARSIQAAAKIPGRIGEILVKEGDRVKKGDLLARIEIPELQAKLGQVKAQQQAANAQSRLVDEGARVEQIAAAKAQYERALAGSTLAAKTYERVHALYKEGLISAQKEDEARANLLSAKNLASAAKSQYDMALTGARADEKVAASSMAEKAAQGVAEVTSLAGEAELRAPVSGEVTRIVLHAGEVVPAGFPIISILDHADKWVVFNVREDELPGIEVGTELTAKVPATDGTVKLRVYFINPRGEYATWRSTRQSSGYDIRTFEVRARPVTESAKLRPGMSAIVER
;
A
#
# COMPACT_ATOMS: atom_id res chain seq x y z
N MET A 1 75.88 -98.65 54.08
CA MET A 1 75.21 -99.09 52.90
C MET A 1 73.82 -98.54 52.94
N THR A 2 73.63 -97.38 52.38
CA THR A 2 72.90 -97.06 51.17
C THR A 2 71.38 -97.14 51.39
N ASP A 3 70.65 -96.25 51.22
CA ASP A 3 70.33 -95.56 50.01
C ASP A 3 69.39 -94.37 50.27
N THR A 4 69.67 -93.30 49.61
CA THR A 4 68.94 -92.06 49.66
C THR A 4 67.85 -92.04 48.58
N GLN A 5 66.63 -91.80 48.91
CA GLN A 5 65.64 -91.47 47.88
C GLN A 5 65.05 -90.10 48.11
N ASN A 6 65.25 -89.33 47.08
CA ASN A 6 64.84 -87.93 46.89
C ASN A 6 63.33 -87.90 46.44
N ILE A 7 62.50 -87.07 47.08
CA ILE A 7 61.12 -86.84 46.68
C ILE A 7 60.92 -85.35 46.32
N PRO A 8 60.40 -85.01 45.13
CA PRO A 8 60.27 -83.60 44.69
C PRO A 8 59.04 -82.91 45.33
N ALA A 9 59.20 -81.66 45.66
CA ALA A 9 58.15 -80.76 46.20
C ALA A 9 57.11 -80.41 45.17
N GLY A 10 55.84 -80.74 45.42
CA GLY A 10 54.67 -80.34 44.64
C GLY A 10 54.23 -78.91 44.88
N SER A 11 54.19 -78.09 43.85
CA SER A 11 53.69 -76.74 43.89
C SER A 11 52.13 -76.74 44.12
N ALA A 12 51.72 -76.29 45.28
CA ALA A 12 50.27 -76.07 45.57
C ALA A 12 49.75 -74.84 44.83
N GLN A 13 49.04 -74.97 43.75
CA GLN A 13 48.20 -73.93 43.16
C GLN A 13 47.02 -73.60 44.14
N ARG A 14 47.06 -72.44 44.79
CA ARG A 14 45.94 -71.92 45.58
C ARG A 14 44.86 -71.48 44.60
N LYS A 15 43.72 -72.18 44.55
CA LYS A 15 42.48 -71.74 43.93
C LYS A 15 41.97 -70.50 44.68
N PRO A 16 41.59 -69.40 43.98
CA PRO A 16 41.07 -68.24 44.69
C PRO A 16 39.78 -68.66 45.37
N SER A 17 39.69 -68.32 46.68
CA SER A 17 38.49 -68.61 47.48
C SER A 17 37.30 -67.95 46.91
N GLY A 18 36.11 -68.66 46.82
CA GLY A 18 34.87 -68.16 46.23
C GLY A 18 34.39 -66.83 46.78
N LEU A 19 34.85 -66.40 47.95
CA LEU A 19 34.61 -65.09 48.54
C LEU A 19 35.29 -63.93 47.76
N VAL A 20 36.47 -64.14 47.19
CA VAL A 20 37.17 -63.13 46.40
C VAL A 20 36.50 -62.94 45.01
N VAL A 21 36.08 -64.05 44.38
CA VAL A 21 35.37 -63.98 43.12
C VAL A 21 33.97 -63.36 43.30
N GLY A 22 33.26 -63.69 44.39
CA GLY A 22 31.96 -63.08 44.71
C GLY A 22 32.09 -61.55 44.97
N GLY A 23 33.12 -61.12 45.66
CA GLY A 23 33.42 -59.67 45.87
C GLY A 23 33.73 -58.91 44.57
N LEU A 24 34.47 -59.49 43.65
CA LEU A 24 34.73 -58.89 42.33
C LEU A 24 33.50 -58.78 41.46
N VAL A 25 32.59 -59.78 41.48
CA VAL A 25 31.33 -59.73 40.74
C VAL A 25 30.40 -58.66 41.32
N VAL A 26 30.27 -58.53 42.65
CA VAL A 26 29.48 -57.47 43.28
C VAL A 26 30.06 -56.08 42.98
N ALA A 27 31.38 -55.91 43.00
CA ALA A 27 32.05 -54.67 42.64
C ALA A 27 31.82 -54.31 41.16
N ALA A 28 31.92 -55.28 40.25
CA ALA A 28 31.64 -55.09 38.81
C ALA A 28 30.18 -54.70 38.56
N LEU A 29 29.23 -55.32 39.25
CA LEU A 29 27.80 -54.97 39.21
C LEU A 29 27.57 -53.53 39.78
N GLY A 30 28.27 -53.20 40.87
CA GLY A 30 28.20 -51.86 41.47
C GLY A 30 28.71 -50.78 40.49
N VAL A 31 29.80 -51.03 39.75
CA VAL A 31 30.35 -50.14 38.75
C VAL A 31 29.38 -50.01 37.55
N LEU A 32 28.80 -51.13 37.09
CA LEU A 32 27.79 -51.10 36.01
C LEU A 32 26.54 -50.32 36.38
N VAL A 33 26.06 -50.49 37.59
CA VAL A 33 24.89 -49.72 38.11
C VAL A 33 25.25 -48.23 38.26
N ALA A 34 26.43 -47.90 38.78
CA ALA A 34 26.91 -46.54 38.93
C ALA A 34 27.11 -45.86 37.56
N ALA A 35 27.69 -46.57 36.59
CA ALA A 35 27.84 -46.11 35.19
C ALA A 35 26.49 -45.94 34.49
N GLY A 36 25.54 -46.86 34.75
CA GLY A 36 24.17 -46.76 34.24
C GLY A 36 23.41 -45.56 34.83
N LEU A 37 23.56 -45.35 36.16
CA LEU A 37 22.97 -44.19 36.84
C LEU A 37 23.62 -42.87 36.39
N TRP A 38 24.94 -42.86 36.21
CA TRP A 38 25.63 -41.69 35.69
C TRP A 38 25.15 -41.32 34.25
N LYS A 39 25.02 -42.31 33.38
CA LYS A 39 24.52 -42.13 32.03
C LYS A 39 23.03 -41.75 32.00
N ALA A 40 22.23 -42.24 32.95
CA ALA A 40 20.84 -41.87 33.11
C ALA A 40 20.65 -40.50 33.75
N SER A 41 21.66 -39.94 34.45
CA SER A 41 21.64 -38.61 35.03
C SER A 41 22.15 -37.51 34.05
N GLU A 42 22.64 -37.86 32.86
CA GLU A 42 22.95 -36.88 31.86
C GLU A 42 21.68 -36.14 31.46
N PRO A 43 21.63 -34.77 31.57
CA PRO A 43 20.45 -34.03 31.25
C PRO A 43 20.16 -34.20 29.74
N VAL A 44 19.00 -34.73 29.42
CA VAL A 44 18.53 -34.86 28.03
C VAL A 44 18.43 -33.45 27.47
N LYS A 45 19.28 -33.12 26.52
CA LYS A 45 19.23 -31.86 25.81
C LYS A 45 17.88 -31.78 25.05
N VAL A 46 17.03 -30.89 25.52
CA VAL A 46 15.74 -30.68 24.85
C VAL A 46 16.00 -29.88 23.56
N PRO A 47 15.62 -30.38 22.39
CA PRO A 47 15.80 -29.64 21.16
C PRO A 47 14.94 -28.38 21.18
N LEU A 48 15.48 -27.28 20.64
CA LEU A 48 14.73 -26.05 20.50
C LEU A 48 13.70 -26.21 19.38
N GLN A 49 12.41 -26.13 19.75
CA GLN A 49 11.32 -26.25 18.81
C GLN A 49 10.78 -24.88 18.44
N GLY A 50 10.69 -24.62 17.15
CA GLY A 50 10.06 -23.43 16.57
C GLY A 50 8.96 -23.79 15.59
N MET A 51 8.24 -22.77 15.17
CA MET A 51 7.18 -22.87 14.16
C MET A 51 7.45 -21.87 13.03
N VAL A 52 7.30 -22.32 11.80
CA VAL A 52 7.35 -21.46 10.62
C VAL A 52 6.12 -20.56 10.62
N ASP A 53 6.33 -19.28 10.44
CA ASP A 53 5.31 -18.26 10.29
C ASP A 53 5.57 -17.44 9.01
N ALA A 54 4.58 -16.69 8.53
CA ALA A 54 4.71 -15.81 7.39
C ALA A 54 3.79 -14.61 7.54
N ARG A 55 4.08 -13.54 6.83
CA ARG A 55 3.28 -12.33 6.87
C ARG A 55 1.92 -12.57 6.21
N SER A 56 0.87 -12.40 6.98
CA SER A 56 -0.50 -12.38 6.49
C SER A 56 -0.95 -10.92 6.29
N ILE A 57 -1.37 -10.59 5.08
CA ILE A 57 -1.86 -9.26 4.71
C ILE A 57 -3.34 -9.38 4.37
N GLN A 58 -4.11 -8.47 4.94
CA GLN A 58 -5.56 -8.44 4.72
C GLN A 58 -5.90 -7.41 3.64
N ALA A 59 -6.51 -7.88 2.56
CA ALA A 59 -7.12 -7.01 1.57
C ALA A 59 -8.49 -6.58 2.08
N ALA A 60 -8.61 -5.28 2.40
CA ALA A 60 -9.80 -4.65 3.00
C ALA A 60 -10.43 -3.66 2.01
N ALA A 61 -11.76 -3.53 2.09
CA ALA A 61 -12.49 -2.51 1.34
C ALA A 61 -12.18 -1.12 1.87
N LYS A 62 -11.83 -0.16 1.01
CA LYS A 62 -11.66 1.25 1.40
C LYS A 62 -12.99 2.00 1.49
N ILE A 63 -13.97 1.57 0.73
CA ILE A 63 -15.30 2.18 0.66
C ILE A 63 -16.38 1.14 0.99
N PRO A 64 -17.48 1.55 1.61
CA PRO A 64 -18.58 0.64 1.92
C PRO A 64 -19.36 0.29 0.64
N GLY A 65 -19.89 -0.94 0.59
CA GLY A 65 -20.69 -1.40 -0.55
C GLY A 65 -21.19 -2.82 -0.35
N ARG A 66 -21.65 -3.44 -1.42
CA ARG A 66 -22.04 -4.86 -1.45
C ARG A 66 -21.02 -5.64 -2.29
N ILE A 67 -20.62 -6.80 -1.83
CA ILE A 67 -19.75 -7.68 -2.60
C ILE A 67 -20.57 -8.23 -3.79
N GLY A 68 -20.22 -7.83 -5.00
CA GLY A 68 -20.85 -8.32 -6.23
C GLY A 68 -20.36 -9.72 -6.57
N GLU A 69 -19.06 -9.85 -6.77
CA GLU A 69 -18.42 -11.12 -7.07
C GLU A 69 -17.04 -11.25 -6.41
N ILE A 70 -16.64 -12.48 -6.13
CA ILE A 70 -15.30 -12.85 -5.68
C ILE A 70 -14.69 -13.72 -6.78
N LEU A 71 -13.52 -13.31 -7.29
CA LEU A 71 -12.87 -13.89 -8.46
C LEU A 71 -11.82 -14.94 -8.11
N VAL A 72 -11.53 -15.10 -6.81
CA VAL A 72 -10.50 -16.02 -6.30
C VAL A 72 -11.10 -16.99 -5.29
N LYS A 73 -10.40 -18.10 -5.05
CA LYS A 73 -10.74 -19.10 -4.05
C LYS A 73 -9.61 -19.24 -3.04
N GLU A 74 -9.93 -19.77 -1.87
CA GLU A 74 -8.92 -20.16 -0.88
C GLU A 74 -7.96 -21.17 -1.49
N GLY A 75 -6.65 -20.94 -1.32
CA GLY A 75 -5.57 -21.71 -1.93
C GLY A 75 -5.06 -21.15 -3.28
N ASP A 76 -5.73 -20.20 -3.88
CA ASP A 76 -5.28 -19.60 -5.15
C ASP A 76 -4.02 -18.73 -4.94
N ARG A 77 -3.13 -18.78 -5.93
CA ARG A 77 -1.96 -17.89 -5.97
C ARG A 77 -2.28 -16.64 -6.76
N VAL A 78 -2.04 -15.50 -6.13
CA VAL A 78 -2.28 -14.18 -6.69
C VAL A 78 -0.99 -13.36 -6.76
N LYS A 79 -0.91 -12.49 -7.75
CA LYS A 79 0.16 -11.49 -7.89
C LYS A 79 -0.33 -10.15 -7.39
N LYS A 80 0.60 -9.30 -6.94
CA LYS A 80 0.29 -7.91 -6.60
C LYS A 80 -0.43 -7.21 -7.76
N GLY A 81 -1.60 -6.64 -7.48
CA GLY A 81 -2.46 -5.95 -8.46
C GLY A 81 -3.56 -6.81 -9.07
N ASP A 82 -3.54 -8.13 -8.90
CA ASP A 82 -4.60 -9.00 -9.39
C ASP A 82 -5.95 -8.63 -8.76
N LEU A 83 -7.01 -8.71 -9.55
CA LEU A 83 -8.37 -8.44 -9.10
C LEU A 83 -8.89 -9.61 -8.26
N LEU A 84 -9.25 -9.35 -7.02
CA LEU A 84 -9.70 -10.34 -6.05
C LEU A 84 -11.23 -10.39 -5.94
N ALA A 85 -11.85 -9.22 -5.86
CA ALA A 85 -13.29 -9.08 -5.73
C ALA A 85 -13.75 -7.76 -6.33
N ARG A 86 -15.03 -7.67 -6.66
CA ARG A 86 -15.69 -6.47 -7.13
C ARG A 86 -16.79 -6.06 -6.15
N ILE A 87 -16.76 -4.81 -5.74
CA ILE A 87 -17.73 -4.22 -4.81
C ILE A 87 -18.74 -3.39 -5.64
N GLU A 88 -20.01 -3.66 -5.48
CA GLU A 88 -21.07 -2.92 -6.14
C GLU A 88 -21.49 -1.75 -5.26
N ILE A 89 -21.50 -0.55 -5.86
CA ILE A 89 -21.85 0.69 -5.21
C ILE A 89 -22.72 1.51 -6.19
N PRO A 90 -24.04 1.25 -6.26
CA PRO A 90 -24.93 1.90 -7.20
C PRO A 90 -24.94 3.43 -7.05
N GLU A 91 -24.81 3.93 -5.82
CA GLU A 91 -24.76 5.36 -5.50
C GLU A 91 -23.55 6.06 -6.15
N LEU A 92 -22.43 5.35 -6.26
CA LEU A 92 -21.21 5.88 -6.87
C LEU A 92 -21.38 6.05 -8.38
N GLN A 93 -22.08 5.13 -9.04
CA GLN A 93 -22.39 5.25 -10.48
C GLN A 93 -23.32 6.44 -10.75
N ALA A 94 -24.35 6.63 -9.93
CA ALA A 94 -25.24 7.80 -10.01
C ALA A 94 -24.45 9.09 -9.79
N LYS A 95 -23.56 9.13 -8.80
CA LYS A 95 -22.69 10.27 -8.51
C LYS A 95 -21.75 10.59 -9.67
N LEU A 96 -21.15 9.56 -10.28
CA LEU A 96 -20.29 9.73 -11.47
C LEU A 96 -21.07 10.33 -12.64
N GLY A 97 -22.31 9.89 -12.87
CA GLY A 97 -23.19 10.49 -13.86
C GLY A 97 -23.45 11.98 -13.58
N GLN A 98 -23.75 12.33 -12.34
CA GLN A 98 -24.00 13.71 -11.90
C GLN A 98 -22.77 14.61 -12.14
N VAL A 99 -21.57 14.20 -11.70
CA VAL A 99 -20.37 15.05 -11.85
C VAL A 99 -19.91 15.16 -13.30
N LYS A 100 -20.13 14.13 -14.14
CA LYS A 100 -19.88 14.20 -15.59
C LYS A 100 -20.82 15.21 -16.27
N ALA A 101 -22.10 15.22 -15.92
CA ALA A 101 -23.04 16.22 -16.43
C ALA A 101 -22.64 17.63 -16.02
N GLN A 102 -22.20 17.82 -14.76
CA GLN A 102 -21.69 19.11 -14.28
C GLN A 102 -20.44 19.55 -15.02
N GLN A 103 -19.49 18.64 -15.30
CA GLN A 103 -18.30 18.93 -16.11
C GLN A 103 -18.68 19.35 -17.53
N GLN A 104 -19.64 18.67 -18.15
CA GLN A 104 -20.11 19.02 -19.49
C GLN A 104 -20.71 20.43 -19.53
N ALA A 105 -21.52 20.79 -18.51
CA ALA A 105 -22.08 22.12 -18.39
C ALA A 105 -21.02 23.20 -18.20
N ALA A 106 -20.04 22.96 -17.32
CA ALA A 106 -18.94 23.89 -17.09
C ALA A 106 -18.05 24.07 -18.35
N ASN A 107 -17.77 22.98 -19.08
CA ASN A 107 -17.03 23.03 -20.35
C ASN A 107 -17.81 23.80 -21.43
N ALA A 108 -19.14 23.64 -21.49
CA ALA A 108 -19.96 24.40 -22.43
C ALA A 108 -19.93 25.88 -22.08
N GLN A 109 -20.01 26.23 -20.80
CA GLN A 109 -19.91 27.62 -20.34
C GLN A 109 -18.54 28.25 -20.66
N SER A 110 -17.44 27.50 -20.45
CA SER A 110 -16.10 27.98 -20.83
C SER A 110 -16.00 28.25 -22.34
N ARG A 111 -16.50 27.33 -23.18
CA ARG A 111 -16.52 27.55 -24.63
C ARG A 111 -17.34 28.78 -25.05
N LEU A 112 -18.52 28.99 -24.44
CA LEU A 112 -19.31 30.18 -24.73
C LEU A 112 -18.59 31.47 -24.40
N VAL A 113 -17.84 31.51 -23.30
CA VAL A 113 -17.03 32.66 -22.91
C VAL A 113 -15.84 32.86 -23.85
N ASP A 114 -15.19 31.76 -24.27
CA ASP A 114 -14.04 31.81 -25.19
C ASP A 114 -14.46 32.23 -26.60
N GLU A 115 -15.57 31.72 -27.12
CA GLU A 115 -16.13 32.06 -28.42
C GLU A 115 -16.57 33.55 -28.49
N GLY A 116 -16.98 34.11 -27.35
CA GLY A 116 -17.36 35.51 -27.25
C GLY A 116 -18.66 35.83 -27.95
N ALA A 117 -18.79 37.03 -28.59
CA ALA A 117 -19.99 37.47 -29.30
C ALA A 117 -20.20 36.67 -30.59
N ARG A 118 -21.43 36.36 -30.89
CA ARG A 118 -21.78 35.69 -32.15
C ARG A 118 -21.40 36.51 -33.39
N VAL A 119 -21.08 35.84 -34.48
CA VAL A 119 -20.69 36.48 -35.73
C VAL A 119 -21.70 37.51 -36.21
N GLU A 120 -23.01 37.23 -36.02
CA GLU A 120 -24.10 38.15 -36.39
C GLU A 120 -24.10 39.42 -35.53
N GLN A 121 -23.78 39.30 -34.23
CA GLN A 121 -23.67 40.45 -33.31
C GLN A 121 -22.47 41.34 -33.70
N ILE A 122 -21.33 40.73 -34.01
CA ILE A 122 -20.15 41.42 -34.48
C ILE A 122 -20.45 42.16 -35.82
N ALA A 123 -21.15 41.51 -36.79
CA ALA A 123 -21.54 42.08 -38.04
C ALA A 123 -22.52 43.27 -37.87
N ALA A 124 -23.49 43.14 -36.95
CA ALA A 124 -24.42 44.23 -36.65
C ALA A 124 -23.74 45.43 -36.02
N ALA A 125 -22.81 45.23 -35.07
CA ALA A 125 -22.01 46.30 -34.45
C ALA A 125 -21.10 46.99 -35.50
N LYS A 126 -20.50 46.21 -36.38
CA LYS A 126 -19.68 46.72 -37.50
C LYS A 126 -20.49 47.61 -38.42
N ALA A 127 -21.66 47.16 -38.88
CA ALA A 127 -22.54 47.95 -39.75
C ALA A 127 -22.96 49.26 -39.09
N GLN A 128 -23.22 49.24 -37.77
CA GLN A 128 -23.55 50.43 -37.00
C GLN A 128 -22.36 51.42 -36.93
N TYR A 129 -21.16 50.93 -36.71
CA TYR A 129 -19.93 51.74 -36.76
C TYR A 129 -19.70 52.33 -38.15
N GLU A 130 -19.82 51.55 -39.23
CA GLU A 130 -19.64 52.01 -40.58
C GLU A 130 -20.66 53.11 -40.96
N ARG A 131 -21.92 52.97 -40.52
CA ARG A 131 -22.94 53.99 -40.71
C ARG A 131 -22.60 55.29 -39.97
N ALA A 132 -22.18 55.21 -38.72
CA ALA A 132 -21.76 56.38 -37.92
C ALA A 132 -20.52 57.04 -38.49
N LEU A 133 -19.57 56.27 -39.01
CA LEU A 133 -18.37 56.75 -39.66
C LEU A 133 -18.72 57.52 -40.93
N ALA A 134 -19.60 57.01 -41.77
CA ALA A 134 -20.10 57.70 -42.97
C ALA A 134 -20.77 59.04 -42.63
N GLY A 135 -21.59 59.09 -41.56
CA GLY A 135 -22.18 60.30 -41.04
C GLY A 135 -21.14 61.34 -40.57
N SER A 136 -20.09 60.87 -39.86
CA SER A 136 -18.97 61.75 -39.43
C SER A 136 -18.19 62.31 -40.62
N THR A 137 -17.98 61.48 -41.64
CA THR A 137 -17.30 61.89 -42.86
C THR A 137 -18.08 62.97 -43.61
N LEU A 138 -19.42 62.79 -43.72
CA LEU A 138 -20.30 63.81 -44.33
C LEU A 138 -20.28 65.11 -43.56
N ALA A 139 -20.40 65.06 -42.23
CA ALA A 139 -20.36 66.22 -41.33
C ALA A 139 -19.00 66.96 -41.47
N ALA A 140 -17.89 66.23 -41.59
CA ALA A 140 -16.53 66.81 -41.81
C ALA A 140 -16.49 67.59 -43.15
N LYS A 141 -16.89 66.98 -44.22
CA LYS A 141 -16.96 67.65 -45.57
C LYS A 141 -17.87 68.84 -45.54
N THR A 142 -18.97 68.80 -44.79
CA THR A 142 -19.91 69.91 -44.66
C THR A 142 -19.30 71.05 -43.86
N TYR A 143 -18.65 70.73 -42.76
CA TYR A 143 -17.92 71.73 -41.96
C TYR A 143 -16.79 72.39 -42.76
N GLU A 144 -15.96 71.67 -43.49
CA GLU A 144 -14.94 72.19 -44.34
C GLU A 144 -15.46 73.23 -45.37
N ARG A 145 -16.57 72.89 -46.05
CA ARG A 145 -17.25 73.84 -46.97
C ARG A 145 -17.78 75.08 -46.26
N VAL A 146 -18.48 74.90 -45.12
CA VAL A 146 -19.05 76.00 -44.34
C VAL A 146 -17.93 76.87 -43.80
N HIS A 147 -16.85 76.33 -43.33
CA HIS A 147 -15.70 77.05 -42.81
C HIS A 147 -14.96 77.85 -43.87
N ALA A 148 -14.85 77.32 -45.11
CA ALA A 148 -14.32 78.07 -46.25
C ALA A 148 -15.16 79.30 -46.58
N LEU A 149 -16.50 79.13 -46.68
CA LEU A 149 -17.44 80.24 -46.92
C LEU A 149 -17.46 81.30 -45.79
N TYR A 150 -17.25 80.90 -44.54
CA TYR A 150 -17.09 81.80 -43.41
C TYR A 150 -15.84 82.66 -43.50
N LYS A 151 -14.71 82.07 -43.92
CA LYS A 151 -13.47 82.78 -44.15
C LYS A 151 -13.55 83.81 -45.29
N GLU A 152 -14.40 83.56 -46.30
CA GLU A 152 -14.72 84.47 -47.36
C GLU A 152 -15.74 85.54 -46.97
N GLY A 153 -16.28 85.47 -45.70
CA GLY A 153 -17.27 86.47 -45.22
C GLY A 153 -18.69 86.24 -45.76
N LEU A 154 -18.99 85.10 -46.41
CA LEU A 154 -20.24 84.83 -47.09
C LEU A 154 -21.34 84.26 -46.13
N ILE A 155 -20.99 83.82 -44.95
CA ILE A 155 -21.94 83.27 -43.93
C ILE A 155 -21.62 83.82 -42.56
N SER A 156 -22.64 83.70 -41.61
CA SER A 156 -22.51 84.10 -40.23
C SER A 156 -21.71 83.15 -39.37
N ALA A 157 -21.10 83.66 -38.28
CA ALA A 157 -20.40 82.81 -37.30
C ALA A 157 -21.29 81.72 -36.68
N GLN A 158 -22.58 82.04 -36.51
CA GLN A 158 -23.57 81.10 -35.98
C GLN A 158 -23.67 79.82 -36.87
N LYS A 159 -23.66 79.99 -38.20
CA LYS A 159 -23.72 78.85 -39.13
C LYS A 159 -22.41 78.01 -39.12
N GLU A 160 -21.26 78.61 -38.91
CA GLU A 160 -20.00 77.93 -38.67
C GLU A 160 -20.00 77.13 -37.41
N ASP A 161 -20.46 77.73 -36.28
CA ASP A 161 -20.56 77.08 -34.96
C ASP A 161 -21.55 75.91 -35.00
N GLU A 162 -22.69 76.04 -35.69
CA GLU A 162 -23.65 74.91 -35.90
C GLU A 162 -23.01 73.75 -36.67
N ALA A 163 -22.27 74.05 -37.77
CA ALA A 163 -21.62 72.99 -38.56
C ALA A 163 -20.49 72.32 -37.76
N ARG A 164 -19.77 73.07 -36.93
CA ARG A 164 -18.73 72.60 -36.01
C ARG A 164 -19.31 71.71 -34.91
N ALA A 165 -20.42 72.09 -34.31
CA ALA A 165 -21.11 71.31 -33.31
C ALA A 165 -21.64 70.00 -33.86
N ASN A 166 -22.22 70.03 -35.12
CA ASN A 166 -22.66 68.84 -35.83
C ASN A 166 -21.48 67.86 -36.13
N LEU A 167 -20.33 68.38 -36.58
CA LEU A 167 -19.13 67.57 -36.80
C LEU A 167 -18.69 66.88 -35.49
N LEU A 168 -18.61 67.64 -34.38
CA LEU A 168 -18.22 67.12 -33.10
C LEU A 168 -19.18 66.01 -32.62
N SER A 169 -20.49 66.27 -32.77
CA SER A 169 -21.52 65.28 -32.42
C SER A 169 -21.37 63.99 -33.26
N ALA A 170 -21.22 64.12 -34.58
CA ALA A 170 -21.03 62.97 -35.44
C ALA A 170 -19.73 62.19 -35.19
N LYS A 171 -18.62 62.87 -34.85
CA LYS A 171 -17.38 62.24 -34.41
C LYS A 171 -17.56 61.45 -33.14
N ASN A 172 -18.23 62.02 -32.16
CA ASN A 172 -18.50 61.36 -30.87
C ASN A 172 -19.39 60.11 -31.11
N LEU A 173 -20.41 60.18 -31.95
CA LEU A 173 -21.26 59.05 -32.31
C LEU A 173 -20.46 57.94 -32.99
N ALA A 174 -19.58 58.28 -33.94
CA ALA A 174 -18.70 57.28 -34.58
C ALA A 174 -17.73 56.64 -33.58
N SER A 175 -17.19 57.41 -32.62
CA SER A 175 -16.31 56.91 -31.57
C SER A 175 -17.04 55.94 -30.63
N ALA A 176 -18.28 56.29 -30.24
CA ALA A 176 -19.12 55.43 -29.41
C ALA A 176 -19.43 54.11 -30.12
N ALA A 177 -19.85 54.19 -31.41
CA ALA A 177 -20.13 53.00 -32.23
C ALA A 177 -18.89 52.12 -32.43
N LYS A 178 -17.71 52.75 -32.57
CA LYS A 178 -16.43 52.05 -32.65
C LYS A 178 -16.15 51.28 -31.37
N SER A 179 -16.33 51.91 -30.23
CA SER A 179 -16.12 51.24 -28.94
C SER A 179 -17.02 50.02 -28.74
N GLN A 180 -18.27 50.09 -29.21
CA GLN A 180 -19.21 48.94 -29.18
C GLN A 180 -18.74 47.82 -30.10
N TYR A 181 -18.26 48.15 -31.33
CA TYR A 181 -17.72 47.17 -32.27
C TYR A 181 -16.44 46.51 -31.69
N ASP A 182 -15.52 47.30 -31.12
CA ASP A 182 -14.28 46.80 -30.50
C ASP A 182 -14.59 45.89 -29.29
N MET A 183 -15.61 46.22 -28.46
CA MET A 183 -16.08 45.34 -27.38
C MET A 183 -16.62 44.01 -27.90
N ALA A 184 -17.42 44.04 -29.00
CA ALA A 184 -17.96 42.83 -29.62
C ALA A 184 -16.82 41.95 -30.18
N LEU A 185 -15.77 42.52 -30.76
CA LEU A 185 -14.60 41.81 -31.27
C LEU A 185 -13.74 41.22 -30.16
N THR A 186 -13.52 41.95 -29.07
CA THR A 186 -12.67 41.53 -27.96
C THR A 186 -13.34 40.40 -27.17
N GLY A 187 -14.69 40.42 -27.10
CA GLY A 187 -15.48 39.44 -26.35
C GLY A 187 -15.28 39.56 -24.85
N ALA A 188 -15.29 38.42 -24.17
CA ALA A 188 -15.12 38.34 -22.71
C ALA A 188 -13.72 38.80 -22.26
N ARG A 189 -13.68 39.41 -21.10
CA ARG A 189 -12.42 39.84 -20.46
C ARG A 189 -11.53 38.65 -20.09
N ALA A 190 -10.23 38.87 -20.05
CA ALA A 190 -9.27 37.85 -19.65
C ALA A 190 -9.62 37.15 -18.34
N ASP A 191 -10.02 37.92 -17.32
CA ASP A 191 -10.42 37.39 -16.02
C ASP A 191 -11.70 36.53 -16.08
N GLU A 192 -12.66 36.90 -16.95
CA GLU A 192 -13.89 36.11 -17.18
C GLU A 192 -13.56 34.76 -17.84
N LYS A 193 -12.63 34.76 -18.81
CA LYS A 193 -12.12 33.53 -19.45
C LYS A 193 -11.41 32.64 -18.44
N VAL A 194 -10.52 33.22 -17.60
CA VAL A 194 -9.83 32.48 -16.55
C VAL A 194 -10.83 31.92 -15.54
N ALA A 195 -11.84 32.70 -15.14
CA ALA A 195 -12.87 32.21 -14.20
C ALA A 195 -13.66 31.04 -14.80
N ALA A 196 -14.08 31.13 -16.05
CA ALA A 196 -14.83 30.07 -16.73
C ALA A 196 -13.98 28.80 -16.92
N SER A 197 -12.73 28.93 -17.34
CA SER A 197 -11.80 27.79 -17.48
C SER A 197 -11.49 27.14 -16.12
N SER A 198 -11.32 27.93 -15.04
CA SER A 198 -11.11 27.40 -13.70
C SER A 198 -12.34 26.66 -13.16
N MET A 199 -13.55 27.10 -13.52
CA MET A 199 -14.78 26.34 -13.20
C MET A 199 -14.85 25.01 -13.94
N ALA A 200 -14.45 24.97 -15.22
CA ALA A 200 -14.38 23.76 -16.01
C ALA A 200 -13.33 22.78 -15.44
N GLU A 201 -12.17 23.28 -15.04
CA GLU A 201 -11.14 22.49 -14.39
C GLU A 201 -11.59 21.95 -13.03
N LYS A 202 -12.21 22.77 -12.19
CA LYS A 202 -12.80 22.33 -10.92
C LYS A 202 -13.80 21.18 -11.12
N ALA A 203 -14.65 21.28 -12.14
CA ALA A 203 -15.60 20.23 -12.47
C ALA A 203 -14.88 18.96 -12.98
N ALA A 204 -13.79 19.08 -13.73
CA ALA A 204 -12.96 17.96 -14.16
C ALA A 204 -12.29 17.25 -12.95
N GLN A 205 -11.81 18.01 -11.97
CA GLN A 205 -11.26 17.43 -10.73
C GLN A 205 -12.34 16.67 -9.94
N GLY A 206 -13.58 17.17 -9.90
CA GLY A 206 -14.70 16.44 -9.29
C GLY A 206 -14.99 15.09 -9.98
N VAL A 207 -14.86 15.02 -11.30
CA VAL A 207 -14.97 13.74 -12.04
C VAL A 207 -13.81 12.83 -11.71
N ALA A 208 -12.59 13.35 -11.64
CA ALA A 208 -11.38 12.58 -11.28
C ALA A 208 -11.48 11.98 -9.87
N GLU A 209 -11.98 12.75 -8.90
CA GLU A 209 -12.23 12.29 -7.53
C GLU A 209 -13.18 11.09 -7.50
N VAL A 210 -14.37 11.24 -8.10
CA VAL A 210 -15.37 10.15 -8.11
C VAL A 210 -14.88 8.94 -8.91
N THR A 211 -14.11 9.15 -9.99
CA THR A 211 -13.50 8.06 -10.77
C THR A 211 -12.45 7.31 -9.95
N SER A 212 -11.63 8.03 -9.15
CA SER A 212 -10.68 7.42 -8.24
C SER A 212 -11.38 6.56 -7.18
N LEU A 213 -12.48 7.08 -6.60
CA LEU A 213 -13.30 6.31 -5.67
C LEU A 213 -13.93 5.07 -6.35
N ALA A 214 -14.35 5.20 -7.60
CA ALA A 214 -14.89 4.05 -8.36
C ALA A 214 -13.82 2.97 -8.60
N GLY A 215 -12.54 3.35 -8.74
CA GLY A 215 -11.43 2.40 -8.82
C GLY A 215 -11.23 1.59 -7.54
N GLU A 216 -11.60 2.13 -6.39
CA GLU A 216 -11.51 1.42 -5.10
C GLU A 216 -12.64 0.38 -4.93
N ALA A 217 -13.64 0.35 -5.81
CA ALA A 217 -14.63 -0.72 -5.88
C ALA A 217 -14.03 -2.04 -6.40
N GLU A 218 -12.86 -2.01 -7.02
CA GLU A 218 -12.09 -3.17 -7.41
C GLU A 218 -11.07 -3.50 -6.30
N LEU A 219 -11.37 -4.53 -5.51
CA LEU A 219 -10.43 -5.02 -4.52
C LEU A 219 -9.29 -5.77 -5.20
N ARG A 220 -8.09 -5.19 -5.13
CA ARG A 220 -6.89 -5.77 -5.73
C ARG A 220 -5.90 -6.27 -4.68
N ALA A 221 -5.11 -7.29 -5.04
CA ALA A 221 -4.10 -7.87 -4.18
C ALA A 221 -2.99 -6.86 -3.85
N PRO A 222 -2.77 -6.51 -2.56
CA PRO A 222 -1.70 -5.59 -2.17
C PRO A 222 -0.30 -6.19 -2.29
N VAL A 223 -0.21 -7.53 -2.25
CA VAL A 223 1.03 -8.31 -2.37
C VAL A 223 0.80 -9.56 -3.19
N SER A 224 1.89 -10.15 -3.68
CA SER A 224 1.86 -11.49 -4.28
C SER A 224 1.88 -12.54 -3.17
N GLY A 225 1.03 -13.58 -3.27
CA GLY A 225 0.94 -14.60 -2.24
C GLY A 225 -0.12 -15.65 -2.54
N GLU A 226 -0.55 -16.36 -1.50
CA GLU A 226 -1.60 -17.38 -1.55
C GLU A 226 -2.80 -16.91 -0.72
N VAL A 227 -4.00 -17.00 -1.26
CA VAL A 227 -5.24 -16.67 -0.54
C VAL A 227 -5.48 -17.71 0.55
N THR A 228 -5.45 -17.26 1.80
CA THR A 228 -5.62 -18.16 2.96
C THR A 228 -7.03 -18.21 3.45
N ARG A 229 -7.75 -17.11 3.36
CA ARG A 229 -9.11 -17.02 3.90
C ARG A 229 -9.93 -15.98 3.16
N ILE A 230 -11.16 -16.32 2.86
CA ILE A 230 -12.20 -15.40 2.39
C ILE A 230 -13.18 -15.20 3.55
N VAL A 231 -13.28 -13.95 4.04
CA VAL A 231 -14.07 -13.63 5.25
C VAL A 231 -15.53 -13.33 4.91
N LEU A 232 -15.77 -12.69 3.76
CA LEU A 232 -17.09 -12.31 3.28
C LEU A 232 -17.39 -12.92 1.92
N HIS A 233 -18.68 -13.13 1.63
CA HIS A 233 -19.15 -13.77 0.42
C HIS A 233 -19.91 -12.79 -0.49
N ALA A 234 -20.09 -13.19 -1.76
CA ALA A 234 -20.89 -12.42 -2.72
C ALA A 234 -22.32 -12.17 -2.18
N GLY A 235 -22.81 -10.96 -2.35
CA GLY A 235 -24.09 -10.50 -1.84
C GLY A 235 -24.06 -9.85 -0.45
N GLU A 236 -23.00 -10.04 0.33
CA GLU A 236 -22.84 -9.44 1.67
C GLU A 236 -22.45 -7.97 1.60
N VAL A 237 -22.86 -7.19 2.59
CA VAL A 237 -22.50 -5.78 2.73
C VAL A 237 -21.21 -5.66 3.50
N VAL A 238 -20.26 -4.88 2.98
CA VAL A 238 -18.96 -4.63 3.59
C VAL A 238 -18.86 -3.17 4.02
N PRO A 239 -18.51 -2.90 5.29
CA PRO A 239 -18.16 -1.55 5.74
C PRO A 239 -16.72 -1.19 5.31
N ALA A 240 -16.42 0.11 5.26
CA ALA A 240 -15.06 0.58 5.00
C ALA A 240 -14.07 0.07 6.05
N GLY A 241 -12.89 -0.35 5.62
CA GLY A 241 -11.82 -0.87 6.47
C GLY A 241 -11.98 -2.33 6.89
N PHE A 242 -13.05 -3.00 6.49
CA PHE A 242 -13.26 -4.40 6.86
C PHE A 242 -12.47 -5.34 5.94
N PRO A 243 -11.73 -6.32 6.49
CA PRO A 243 -10.95 -7.28 5.71
C PRO A 243 -11.88 -8.28 5.00
N ILE A 244 -11.70 -8.42 3.70
CA ILE A 244 -12.47 -9.36 2.86
C ILE A 244 -11.67 -10.63 2.59
N ILE A 245 -10.40 -10.47 2.23
CA ILE A 245 -9.53 -11.59 1.83
C ILE A 245 -8.19 -11.48 2.54
N SER A 246 -7.73 -12.60 3.11
CA SER A 246 -6.39 -12.71 3.71
C SER A 246 -5.44 -13.37 2.73
N ILE A 247 -4.28 -12.76 2.51
CA ILE A 247 -3.23 -13.22 1.61
C ILE A 247 -1.97 -13.47 2.40
N LEU A 248 -1.38 -14.64 2.23
CA LEU A 248 -0.12 -15.03 2.82
C LEU A 248 1.03 -14.70 1.88
N ASP A 249 1.94 -13.85 2.35
CA ASP A 249 3.15 -13.51 1.58
C ASP A 249 4.19 -14.63 1.70
N HIS A 250 4.42 -15.35 0.62
CA HIS A 250 5.41 -16.42 0.59
C HIS A 250 6.87 -15.92 0.59
N ALA A 251 7.11 -14.65 0.30
CA ALA A 251 8.46 -14.10 0.29
C ALA A 251 8.94 -13.72 1.70
N ASP A 252 8.02 -13.37 2.61
CA ASP A 252 8.37 -12.94 3.97
C ASP A 252 7.99 -14.02 5.00
N LYS A 253 8.85 -15.04 5.10
CA LYS A 253 8.72 -16.16 6.05
C LYS A 253 9.80 -16.07 7.10
N TRP A 254 9.46 -16.50 8.31
CA TRP A 254 10.41 -16.65 9.41
C TRP A 254 10.03 -17.84 10.28
N VAL A 255 10.93 -18.24 11.17
CA VAL A 255 10.68 -19.24 12.19
C VAL A 255 10.66 -18.53 13.54
N VAL A 256 9.62 -18.80 14.33
CA VAL A 256 9.49 -18.32 15.69
C VAL A 256 9.91 -19.43 16.64
N PHE A 257 10.88 -19.16 17.49
CA PHE A 257 11.32 -20.02 18.56
C PHE A 257 10.98 -19.36 19.90
N ASN A 258 10.39 -20.11 20.81
CA ASN A 258 10.19 -19.67 22.19
C ASN A 258 11.33 -20.27 23.03
N VAL A 259 12.35 -19.48 23.27
CA VAL A 259 13.58 -19.89 23.96
C VAL A 259 13.46 -19.57 25.44
N ARG A 260 13.74 -20.54 26.30
CA ARG A 260 13.77 -20.33 27.75
C ARG A 260 14.95 -19.44 28.13
N GLU A 261 14.81 -18.69 29.22
CA GLU A 261 15.84 -17.77 29.73
C GLU A 261 17.18 -18.48 30.00
N ASP A 262 17.16 -19.69 30.50
CA ASP A 262 18.35 -20.52 30.76
C ASP A 262 19.00 -21.08 29.48
N GLU A 263 18.28 -21.10 28.38
CA GLU A 263 18.74 -21.54 27.05
C GLU A 263 19.10 -20.38 26.11
N LEU A 264 18.83 -19.14 26.52
CA LEU A 264 19.10 -17.94 25.71
C LEU A 264 20.61 -17.63 25.54
N PRO A 265 21.52 -17.94 26.51
CA PRO A 265 22.96 -17.67 26.34
C PRO A 265 23.52 -18.31 25.07
N GLY A 266 24.17 -17.47 24.23
CA GLY A 266 24.71 -17.86 22.93
C GLY A 266 23.78 -17.71 21.74
N ILE A 267 22.55 -17.21 21.95
CA ILE A 267 21.65 -16.80 20.87
C ILE A 267 21.60 -15.28 20.83
N GLU A 268 22.24 -14.71 19.81
CA GLU A 268 22.27 -13.27 19.56
C GLU A 268 21.70 -12.97 18.16
N VAL A 269 21.38 -11.72 17.91
CA VAL A 269 21.02 -11.28 16.55
C VAL A 269 22.21 -11.51 15.62
N GLY A 270 21.99 -12.26 14.55
CA GLY A 270 23.03 -12.69 13.62
C GLY A 270 23.44 -14.15 13.79
N THR A 271 23.11 -14.82 14.88
CA THR A 271 23.41 -16.24 15.10
C THR A 271 22.77 -17.11 14.03
N GLU A 272 23.53 -18.04 13.46
CA GLU A 272 23.01 -19.02 12.50
C GLU A 272 22.59 -20.30 13.23
N LEU A 273 21.38 -20.72 12.99
CA LEU A 273 20.78 -21.94 13.52
C LEU A 273 20.50 -22.91 12.37
N THR A 274 20.81 -24.19 12.58
CA THR A 274 20.45 -25.23 11.61
C THR A 274 19.22 -25.97 12.15
N ALA A 275 18.07 -25.76 11.49
CA ALA A 275 16.83 -26.39 11.89
C ALA A 275 16.47 -27.55 10.95
N LYS A 276 16.08 -28.67 11.53
CA LYS A 276 15.47 -29.79 10.82
C LYS A 276 13.96 -29.51 10.71
N VAL A 277 13.41 -29.63 9.52
CA VAL A 277 11.96 -29.45 9.26
C VAL A 277 11.38 -30.82 8.90
N PRO A 278 10.69 -31.49 9.84
CA PRO A 278 10.22 -32.86 9.64
C PRO A 278 9.29 -33.01 8.44
N ALA A 279 8.47 -31.97 8.15
CA ALA A 279 7.51 -31.99 7.05
C ALA A 279 8.17 -32.03 5.65
N THR A 280 9.43 -31.64 5.53
CA THR A 280 10.17 -31.62 4.25
C THR A 280 11.34 -32.62 4.24
N ASP A 281 11.56 -33.33 5.35
CA ASP A 281 12.72 -34.20 5.61
C ASP A 281 14.08 -33.52 5.31
N GLY A 282 14.11 -32.21 5.46
CA GLY A 282 15.28 -31.38 5.13
C GLY A 282 15.78 -30.54 6.30
N THR A 283 16.98 -30.01 6.14
CA THR A 283 17.56 -29.02 7.06
C THR A 283 17.57 -27.63 6.41
N VAL A 284 17.26 -26.62 7.20
CA VAL A 284 17.24 -25.21 6.76
C VAL A 284 18.18 -24.42 7.67
N LYS A 285 19.06 -23.64 7.06
CA LYS A 285 19.88 -22.64 7.79
C LYS A 285 19.05 -21.40 8.02
N LEU A 286 18.95 -20.99 9.27
CA LEU A 286 18.19 -19.84 9.74
C LEU A 286 19.17 -18.84 10.36
N ARG A 287 18.93 -17.54 10.16
CA ARG A 287 19.68 -16.48 10.84
C ARG A 287 18.73 -15.70 11.74
N VAL A 288 19.11 -15.59 13.00
CA VAL A 288 18.35 -14.79 13.99
C VAL A 288 18.40 -13.32 13.59
N TYR A 289 17.25 -12.69 13.47
CA TYR A 289 17.14 -11.27 13.15
C TYR A 289 16.44 -10.44 14.22
N PHE A 290 15.74 -11.10 15.14
CA PHE A 290 15.00 -10.41 16.19
C PHE A 290 14.90 -11.30 17.43
N ILE A 291 15.09 -10.71 18.60
CA ILE A 291 14.87 -11.30 19.89
C ILE A 291 13.95 -10.32 20.66
N ASN A 292 12.81 -10.80 21.14
CA ASN A 292 11.90 -9.95 21.89
C ASN A 292 12.57 -9.50 23.20
N PRO A 293 12.70 -8.18 23.45
CA PRO A 293 13.32 -7.67 24.68
C PRO A 293 12.52 -7.96 25.96
N ARG A 294 11.27 -8.40 25.82
CA ARG A 294 10.43 -8.79 26.96
C ARG A 294 10.21 -10.28 26.95
N GLY A 295 10.56 -10.95 28.06
CA GLY A 295 10.18 -12.32 28.30
C GLY A 295 8.69 -12.42 28.62
N GLU A 296 8.00 -13.32 27.95
CA GLU A 296 6.60 -13.65 28.22
C GLU A 296 6.51 -14.89 29.11
N TYR A 297 5.44 -15.01 29.87
CA TYR A 297 5.18 -16.26 30.58
C TYR A 297 4.88 -17.36 29.56
N ALA A 298 5.59 -18.49 29.68
CA ALA A 298 5.31 -19.64 28.84
C ALA A 298 3.85 -20.09 29.09
N THR A 299 3.03 -20.05 28.05
CA THR A 299 1.66 -20.61 28.07
C THR A 299 1.66 -22.14 28.12
N TRP A 300 2.83 -22.75 28.17
CA TRP A 300 3.02 -24.19 28.38
C TRP A 300 3.07 -24.50 29.84
N ARG A 301 2.28 -25.50 30.25
CA ARG A 301 2.21 -26.01 31.64
C ARG A 301 3.60 -26.13 32.22
N SER A 302 3.82 -25.44 33.34
CA SER A 302 5.01 -25.65 34.16
C SER A 302 5.05 -27.11 34.54
N THR A 303 5.93 -27.88 33.91
CA THR A 303 6.32 -29.19 34.42
C THR A 303 7.09 -28.91 35.70
N ARG A 304 6.43 -29.15 36.84
CA ARG A 304 7.04 -29.10 38.18
C ARG A 304 8.21 -30.07 38.28
N GLN A 305 9.34 -29.72 37.72
CA GLN A 305 10.59 -30.43 38.01
C GLN A 305 11.77 -29.49 37.79
N SER A 306 12.31 -29.01 38.84
CA SER A 306 13.71 -28.69 39.14
C SER A 306 14.14 -27.25 39.47
N SER A 307 13.33 -26.21 39.33
CA SER A 307 13.74 -24.90 39.86
C SER A 307 12.50 -24.20 40.47
N GLY A 308 12.61 -23.70 41.66
CA GLY A 308 11.51 -23.11 42.42
C GLY A 308 11.01 -21.75 41.93
N TYR A 309 11.21 -21.40 40.63
CA TYR A 309 10.70 -20.18 40.01
C TYR A 309 10.23 -20.44 38.57
N ASP A 310 9.27 -19.64 38.10
CA ASP A 310 8.76 -19.69 36.73
C ASP A 310 9.79 -19.11 35.76
N ILE A 311 10.32 -19.96 34.90
CA ILE A 311 11.29 -19.56 33.86
C ILE A 311 10.51 -18.88 32.74
N ARG A 312 10.95 -17.67 32.38
CA ARG A 312 10.39 -16.92 31.27
C ARG A 312 10.90 -17.46 29.94
N THR A 313 10.11 -17.24 28.88
CA THR A 313 10.51 -17.55 27.51
C THR A 313 10.63 -16.26 26.72
N PHE A 314 11.63 -16.22 25.84
CA PHE A 314 11.87 -15.13 24.92
C PHE A 314 11.53 -15.58 23.50
N GLU A 315 10.77 -14.78 22.78
CA GLU A 315 10.50 -15.01 21.39
C GLU A 315 11.73 -14.62 20.56
N VAL A 316 12.27 -15.59 19.82
CA VAL A 316 13.39 -15.44 18.90
C VAL A 316 12.90 -15.71 17.50
N ARG A 317 13.07 -14.74 16.59
CA ARG A 317 12.71 -14.90 15.18
C ARG A 317 13.94 -15.05 14.32
N ALA A 318 13.92 -16.06 13.47
CA ALA A 318 15.02 -16.34 12.54
C ALA A 318 14.49 -16.49 11.12
N ARG A 319 15.20 -15.91 10.14
CA ARG A 319 14.86 -16.02 8.71
C ARG A 319 15.71 -17.06 8.03
N PRO A 320 15.16 -17.78 7.03
CA PRO A 320 15.96 -18.67 6.18
C PRO A 320 17.05 -17.87 5.46
N VAL A 321 18.28 -18.38 5.48
CA VAL A 321 19.44 -17.77 4.77
C VAL A 321 19.27 -17.93 3.26
N THR A 322 18.64 -19.04 2.84
CA THR A 322 18.34 -19.33 1.43
C THR A 322 16.84 -19.44 1.27
N GLU A 323 16.31 -18.86 0.20
CA GLU A 323 14.88 -18.95 -0.11
C GLU A 323 14.44 -20.42 -0.16
N SER A 324 13.60 -20.83 0.78
CA SER A 324 13.05 -22.18 0.83
C SER A 324 11.60 -22.18 0.41
N ALA A 325 11.36 -22.49 -0.86
CA ALA A 325 10.02 -22.61 -1.44
C ALA A 325 9.17 -23.70 -0.76
N LYS A 326 9.79 -24.63 -0.05
CA LYS A 326 9.12 -25.78 0.60
C LYS A 326 8.60 -25.48 2.01
N LEU A 327 8.99 -24.38 2.63
CA LEU A 327 8.52 -24.00 3.96
C LEU A 327 7.11 -23.44 3.87
N ARG A 328 6.19 -24.02 4.64
CA ARG A 328 4.83 -23.51 4.83
C ARG A 328 4.61 -23.07 6.29
N PRO A 329 3.89 -21.99 6.55
CA PRO A 329 3.48 -21.62 7.89
C PRO A 329 2.79 -22.77 8.62
N GLY A 330 3.04 -22.88 9.92
CA GLY A 330 2.57 -23.99 10.74
C GLY A 330 3.51 -25.19 10.78
N MET A 331 4.54 -25.28 9.91
CA MET A 331 5.53 -26.36 9.99
C MET A 331 6.43 -26.17 11.21
N SER A 332 6.76 -27.30 11.86
CA SER A 332 7.74 -27.31 12.96
C SER A 332 9.16 -27.23 12.44
N ALA A 333 9.99 -26.49 13.13
CA ALA A 333 11.44 -26.40 12.91
C ALA A 333 12.16 -26.78 14.21
N ILE A 334 13.03 -27.78 14.16
CA ILE A 334 13.70 -28.37 15.33
C ILE A 334 15.20 -28.10 15.21
N VAL A 335 15.77 -27.41 16.19
CA VAL A 335 17.22 -27.16 16.30
C VAL A 335 17.79 -28.10 17.34
N GLU A 336 18.67 -29.00 16.95
CA GLU A 336 19.46 -29.86 17.83
C GLU A 336 20.62 -29.05 18.39
N ARG A 337 20.85 -29.06 19.72
CA ARG A 337 21.91 -28.33 20.43
C ARG A 337 22.98 -29.25 20.98
#